data_d8f96ad24b486da7441b4fd0079bb15a
#
_entry.id   d8f96ad24b486da7441b4fd0079bb15a
#
_cell.length_a   1.000
_cell.length_b   1.000
_cell.length_c   1.000
_cell.angle_alpha   90.00
_cell.angle_beta   90.00
_cell.angle_gamma   90.00
#
_symmetry.space_group_name_H-M   'P 1'
#
loop_
_entity.id
_entity.type
_entity.pdbx_description
1 polymer ?
#
loop_
_entity_poly.entity_id
_entity_poly.type
_entity_poly.pdbx_seq_one_letter_code
_entity_poly.pdbx_strand_id
1 'polypeptide(L)'
;MTRSPAPGDASARPAPSTPPAGSRLVVAAAVLDSLTRPTKMLCAARSYPAEHAGRYELPGGKVEPGERPVQALERELREEISLSVRLGAEIAPPAELAVAAPTPVVARPFPGDDAPAWPALHGYRMRVWLAEPADPAHGPRRGASHEQLHWAGLGEVDALPWLGADLPILASIRAATRL
;
A
#
# COMPACT_ATOMS: atom_id res chain seq x y z
N MET A 1 0.21 -56.20 33.74
CA MET A 1 -0.42 -54.85 33.91
C MET A 1 0.54 -53.80 33.35
N THR A 2 0.40 -53.46 32.11
CA THR A 2 1.23 -52.49 31.39
C THR A 2 0.42 -51.21 31.19
N ARG A 3 0.87 -50.09 31.81
CA ARG A 3 0.28 -48.77 31.65
C ARG A 3 0.73 -48.18 30.33
N SER A 4 -0.21 -47.87 29.46
CA SER A 4 0.02 -47.01 28.29
C SER A 4 0.33 -45.57 28.72
N PRO A 5 1.26 -44.89 28.05
CA PRO A 5 1.45 -43.44 28.25
C PRO A 5 0.34 -42.66 27.55
N ALA A 6 -0.08 -41.55 28.17
CA ALA A 6 -1.05 -40.60 27.66
C ALA A 6 -0.49 -39.82 26.43
N PRO A 7 -1.33 -39.38 25.48
CA PRO A 7 -0.89 -38.57 24.36
C PRO A 7 -0.47 -37.18 24.83
N GLY A 8 0.71 -36.78 24.35
CA GLY A 8 1.32 -35.47 24.64
C GLY A 8 0.45 -34.32 24.18
N ASP A 9 0.40 -33.32 25.03
CA ASP A 9 -0.18 -32.01 24.82
C ASP A 9 0.43 -31.32 23.56
N ALA A 10 -0.38 -31.18 22.52
CA ALA A 10 -0.01 -30.45 21.34
C ALA A 10 0.04 -28.94 21.69
N SER A 11 1.23 -28.49 22.02
CA SER A 11 1.53 -27.08 22.24
C SER A 11 0.90 -26.22 21.12
N ALA A 12 -0.18 -25.52 21.47
CA ALA A 12 -0.83 -24.56 20.59
C ALA A 12 0.18 -23.47 20.19
N ARG A 13 0.48 -23.39 18.90
CA ARG A 13 1.25 -22.26 18.35
C ARG A 13 0.55 -20.96 18.77
N PRO A 14 1.27 -20.02 19.40
CA PRO A 14 0.66 -18.75 19.73
C PRO A 14 0.14 -18.09 18.44
N ALA A 15 -1.08 -17.59 18.50
CA ALA A 15 -1.66 -16.80 17.41
C ALA A 15 -0.71 -15.63 17.09
N PRO A 16 -0.54 -15.27 15.81
CA PRO A 16 0.31 -14.13 15.45
C PRO A 16 -0.22 -12.88 16.17
N SER A 17 0.59 -12.35 17.07
CA SER A 17 0.28 -11.10 17.78
C SER A 17 0.16 -10.00 16.75
N THR A 18 -0.97 -9.29 16.73
CA THR A 18 -1.12 -8.07 15.92
C THR A 18 -0.01 -7.10 16.31
N PRO A 19 0.83 -6.65 15.38
CA PRO A 19 1.88 -5.70 15.70
C PRO A 19 1.26 -4.41 16.27
N PRO A 20 1.94 -3.71 17.18
CA PRO A 20 1.44 -2.45 17.72
C PRO A 20 1.15 -1.46 16.59
N ALA A 21 0.10 -0.62 16.77
CA ALA A 21 -0.31 0.39 15.79
C ALA A 21 0.91 1.26 15.38
N GLY A 22 1.06 1.48 14.08
CA GLY A 22 2.18 2.22 13.51
C GLY A 22 3.49 1.44 13.35
N SER A 23 3.57 0.18 13.78
CA SER A 23 4.81 -0.62 13.70
C SER A 23 5.12 -1.12 12.29
N ARG A 24 4.12 -1.28 11.42
CA ARG A 24 4.29 -1.80 10.07
C ARG A 24 4.18 -0.70 9.02
N LEU A 25 5.16 -0.65 8.13
CA LEU A 25 5.14 0.25 6.99
C LEU A 25 4.58 -0.49 5.77
N VAL A 26 3.67 0.17 5.08
CA VAL A 26 3.17 -0.20 3.75
C VAL A 26 3.50 0.91 2.76
N VAL A 27 3.52 0.59 1.50
CA VAL A 27 3.80 1.51 0.40
C VAL A 27 2.70 1.42 -0.63
N ALA A 28 2.39 2.54 -1.29
CA ALA A 28 1.40 2.58 -2.35
C ALA A 28 1.79 3.58 -3.45
N ALA A 29 1.22 3.42 -4.63
CA ALA A 29 1.42 4.34 -5.73
C ALA A 29 0.10 4.91 -6.26
N ALA A 30 0.08 6.23 -6.46
CA ALA A 30 -0.85 6.85 -7.38
C ALA A 30 -0.27 6.73 -8.80
N VAL A 31 -0.66 5.68 -9.50
CA VAL A 31 -0.17 5.41 -10.86
C VAL A 31 -0.97 6.26 -11.85
N LEU A 32 -0.29 7.22 -12.46
CA LEU A 32 -0.84 8.12 -13.45
C LEU A 32 -0.49 7.62 -14.87
N ASP A 33 -1.26 8.00 -15.86
CA ASP A 33 -0.93 7.75 -17.26
C ASP A 33 0.32 8.53 -17.72
N SER A 34 0.60 9.67 -17.08
CA SER A 34 1.81 10.47 -17.29
C SER A 34 2.10 11.31 -16.03
N LEU A 35 3.35 11.38 -15.61
CA LEU A 35 3.80 12.27 -14.52
C LEU A 35 3.85 13.75 -14.95
N THR A 36 4.02 14.01 -16.24
CA THR A 36 4.15 15.38 -16.78
C THR A 36 2.83 15.99 -17.20
N ARG A 37 1.90 15.18 -17.70
CA ARG A 37 0.57 15.59 -18.16
C ARG A 37 -0.47 14.56 -17.77
N PRO A 38 -0.76 14.42 -16.47
CA PRO A 38 -1.67 13.40 -16.00
C PRO A 38 -3.10 13.69 -16.45
N THR A 39 -3.76 12.70 -17.02
CA THR A 39 -5.18 12.74 -17.38
C THR A 39 -5.98 11.65 -16.71
N LYS A 40 -5.32 10.54 -16.35
CA LYS A 40 -5.94 9.36 -15.72
C LYS A 40 -5.10 8.85 -14.57
N MET A 41 -5.76 8.18 -13.65
CA MET A 41 -5.15 7.45 -12.55
C MET A 41 -5.66 6.01 -12.54
N LEU A 42 -4.75 5.07 -12.31
CA LEU A 42 -5.09 3.66 -12.12
C LEU A 42 -5.71 3.47 -10.73
N CYS A 43 -6.89 2.90 -10.70
CA CYS A 43 -7.65 2.58 -9.51
C CYS A 43 -7.80 1.05 -9.44
N ALA A 44 -7.45 0.44 -8.31
CA ALA A 44 -7.48 -1.01 -8.12
C ALA A 44 -8.63 -1.37 -7.16
N ALA A 45 -9.61 -2.14 -7.61
CA ALA A 45 -10.69 -2.63 -6.76
C ALA A 45 -10.28 -3.94 -6.10
N ARG A 46 -10.42 -4.02 -4.78
CA ARG A 46 -10.07 -5.21 -3.98
C ARG A 46 -11.00 -6.38 -4.28
N SER A 47 -10.43 -7.58 -4.31
CA SER A 47 -11.20 -8.83 -4.39
C SER A 47 -11.52 -9.41 -3.00
N TYR A 48 -10.75 -9.07 -1.96
CA TYR A 48 -10.87 -9.55 -0.59
C TYR A 48 -10.29 -8.54 0.43
N PRO A 49 -10.57 -8.66 1.74
CA PRO A 49 -11.62 -9.51 2.33
C PRO A 49 -13.02 -9.01 1.94
N ALA A 50 -14.05 -9.81 2.18
CA ALA A 50 -15.42 -9.53 1.71
C ALA A 50 -15.96 -8.14 2.11
N GLU A 51 -15.57 -7.64 3.32
CA GLU A 51 -15.95 -6.31 3.79
C GLU A 51 -15.35 -5.15 2.98
N HIS A 52 -14.31 -5.43 2.20
CA HIS A 52 -13.62 -4.44 1.37
C HIS A 52 -13.71 -4.75 -0.13
N ALA A 53 -14.34 -5.86 -0.51
CA ALA A 53 -14.51 -6.23 -1.92
C ALA A 53 -15.26 -5.15 -2.70
N GLY A 54 -14.78 -4.83 -3.89
CA GLY A 54 -15.30 -3.74 -4.72
C GLY A 54 -14.90 -2.33 -4.30
N ARG A 55 -14.22 -2.16 -3.15
CA ARG A 55 -13.63 -0.87 -2.77
C ARG A 55 -12.32 -0.64 -3.50
N TYR A 56 -12.13 0.58 -3.97
CA TYR A 56 -10.88 0.99 -4.61
C TYR A 56 -9.82 1.36 -3.58
N GLU A 57 -8.57 1.08 -3.94
CA GLU A 57 -7.38 1.45 -3.19
C GLU A 57 -6.25 1.85 -4.16
N LEU A 58 -5.22 2.48 -3.61
CA LEU A 58 -3.95 2.68 -4.30
C LEU A 58 -3.19 1.36 -4.30
N PRO A 59 -2.73 0.85 -5.47
CA PRO A 59 -1.97 -0.40 -5.52
C PRO A 59 -0.65 -0.29 -4.76
N GLY A 60 -0.29 -1.36 -4.05
CA GLY A 60 0.90 -1.40 -3.22
C GLY A 60 0.83 -2.50 -2.17
N GLY A 61 1.76 -2.51 -1.22
CA GLY A 61 1.80 -3.56 -0.24
C GLY A 61 2.77 -3.31 0.91
N LYS A 62 3.24 -4.37 1.55
CA LYS A 62 4.03 -4.30 2.77
C LYS A 62 5.51 -4.19 2.47
N VAL A 63 6.20 -3.33 3.22
CA VAL A 63 7.66 -3.32 3.23
C VAL A 63 8.15 -4.52 4.03
N GLU A 64 9.03 -5.32 3.43
CA GLU A 64 9.63 -6.48 4.07
C GLU A 64 10.89 -6.10 4.86
N PRO A 65 11.30 -6.93 5.85
CA PRO A 65 12.51 -6.68 6.61
C PRO A 65 13.75 -6.55 5.70
N GLY A 66 14.49 -5.46 5.85
CA GLY A 66 15.69 -5.20 5.05
C GLY A 66 15.43 -4.58 3.66
N GLU A 67 14.19 -4.31 3.33
CA GLU A 67 13.78 -3.72 2.05
C GLU A 67 13.60 -2.20 2.19
N ARG A 68 14.05 -1.45 1.19
CA ARG A 68 13.75 0.00 1.13
C ARG A 68 12.31 0.20 0.67
N PRO A 69 11.61 1.25 1.17
CA PRO A 69 10.23 1.51 0.77
C PRO A 69 10.00 1.58 -0.75
N VAL A 70 10.93 2.22 -1.48
CA VAL A 70 10.85 2.30 -2.96
C VAL A 70 11.00 0.91 -3.61
N GLN A 71 11.89 0.06 -3.10
CA GLN A 71 12.08 -1.30 -3.61
C GLN A 71 10.83 -2.16 -3.36
N ALA A 72 10.25 -2.03 -2.15
CA ALA A 72 8.97 -2.66 -1.82
C ALA A 72 7.88 -2.26 -2.80
N LEU A 73 7.75 -0.96 -3.07
CA LEU A 73 6.74 -0.46 -4.00
C LEU A 73 6.90 -1.02 -5.41
N GLU A 74 8.12 -1.01 -5.95
CA GLU A 74 8.39 -1.57 -7.29
C GLU A 74 8.13 -3.08 -7.34
N ARG A 75 8.46 -3.82 -6.27
CA ARG A 75 8.17 -5.26 -6.17
C ARG A 75 6.67 -5.51 -6.13
N GLU A 76 5.94 -4.84 -5.24
CA GLU A 76 4.48 -5.01 -5.06
C GLU A 76 3.72 -4.68 -6.35
N LEU A 77 4.04 -3.58 -7.02
CA LEU A 77 3.39 -3.23 -8.29
C LEU A 77 3.66 -4.27 -9.39
N ARG A 78 4.84 -4.85 -9.41
CA ARG A 78 5.18 -5.92 -10.38
C ARG A 78 4.43 -7.21 -10.04
N GLU A 79 4.35 -7.58 -8.77
CA GLU A 79 3.70 -8.80 -8.31
C GLU A 79 2.16 -8.71 -8.42
N GLU A 80 1.57 -7.61 -7.98
CA GLU A 80 0.12 -7.47 -7.90
C GLU A 80 -0.56 -7.10 -9.22
N ILE A 81 0.10 -6.24 -10.00
CA ILE A 81 -0.50 -5.70 -11.24
C ILE A 81 0.40 -5.83 -12.46
N SER A 82 1.49 -6.57 -12.37
CA SER A 82 2.47 -6.81 -13.47
C SER A 82 2.98 -5.51 -14.09
N LEU A 83 3.14 -4.45 -13.31
CA LEU A 83 3.52 -3.13 -13.80
C LEU A 83 4.90 -2.71 -13.30
N SER A 84 5.82 -2.43 -14.22
CA SER A 84 7.04 -1.68 -13.93
C SER A 84 6.76 -0.19 -14.07
N VAL A 85 7.26 0.62 -13.14
CA VAL A 85 6.96 2.05 -13.06
C VAL A 85 8.20 2.93 -13.03
N ARG A 86 8.05 4.18 -13.44
CA ARG A 86 8.92 5.29 -13.05
C ARG A 86 8.25 6.01 -11.88
N LEU A 87 9.00 6.22 -10.81
CA LEU A 87 8.50 6.94 -9.64
C LEU A 87 8.70 8.45 -9.80
N GLY A 88 7.70 9.19 -9.40
CA GLY A 88 7.70 10.63 -9.25
C GLY A 88 7.90 11.07 -7.80
N ALA A 89 7.29 12.19 -7.44
CA ALA A 89 7.36 12.74 -6.09
C ALA A 89 6.63 11.84 -5.07
N GLU A 90 7.15 11.81 -3.85
CA GLU A 90 6.42 11.26 -2.71
C GLU A 90 5.32 12.24 -2.27
N ILE A 91 4.15 11.71 -1.98
CA ILE A 91 3.00 12.43 -1.45
C ILE A 91 3.02 12.30 0.07
N ALA A 92 3.66 13.24 0.73
CA ALA A 92 3.72 13.26 2.19
C ALA A 92 2.36 13.69 2.78
N PRO A 93 1.98 13.15 3.96
CA PRO A 93 0.80 13.62 4.67
C PRO A 93 1.01 15.05 5.20
N PRO A 94 -0.05 15.85 5.27
CA PRO A 94 -0.01 17.08 6.05
C PRO A 94 0.24 16.76 7.53
N ALA A 95 0.80 17.71 8.28
CA ALA A 95 1.28 17.47 9.64
C ALA A 95 0.23 16.89 10.60
N GLU A 96 -1.02 17.31 10.45
CA GLU A 96 -2.16 16.87 11.27
C GLU A 96 -2.59 15.41 11.00
N LEU A 97 -2.24 14.85 9.87
CA LEU A 97 -2.52 13.45 9.51
C LEU A 97 -1.29 12.55 9.59
N ALA A 98 -0.12 13.13 9.83
CA ALA A 98 1.12 12.39 9.81
C ALA A 98 1.24 11.42 10.99
N VAL A 99 1.52 10.17 10.71
CA VAL A 99 1.82 9.15 11.71
C VAL A 99 3.33 8.98 11.81
N ALA A 100 3.86 9.25 13.00
CA ALA A 100 5.27 9.02 13.29
C ALA A 100 5.58 7.53 13.38
N ALA A 101 6.84 7.20 13.16
CA ALA A 101 7.30 5.86 13.42
C ALA A 101 7.32 5.58 14.94
N PRO A 102 7.03 4.35 15.38
CA PRO A 102 7.06 3.99 16.78
C PRO A 102 8.48 4.12 17.36
N THR A 103 8.56 4.58 18.61
CA THR A 103 9.81 4.63 19.38
C THR A 103 9.75 3.57 20.50
N PRO A 104 10.82 2.84 20.83
CA PRO A 104 12.18 2.92 20.26
C PRO A 104 12.22 2.26 18.88
N VAL A 105 13.01 2.85 18.02
CA VAL A 105 13.30 2.30 16.72
C VAL A 105 14.33 1.19 16.91
N VAL A 106 13.94 -0.05 16.68
CA VAL A 106 14.90 -1.10 16.36
C VAL A 106 15.67 -0.59 15.14
N ALA A 107 17.00 -0.71 15.16
CA ALA A 107 17.90 -0.12 14.18
C ALA A 107 17.26 -0.10 12.77
N ARG A 108 17.03 1.11 12.25
CA ARG A 108 16.43 1.27 10.93
C ARG A 108 17.54 1.11 9.92
N PRO A 109 17.44 0.15 9.02
CA PRO A 109 18.54 -0.16 8.11
C PRO A 109 18.77 0.95 7.07
N PHE A 110 17.76 1.82 6.83
CA PHE A 110 17.85 2.82 5.77
C PHE A 110 17.43 4.22 6.24
N PRO A 111 18.08 5.29 5.73
CA PRO A 111 17.63 6.65 5.92
C PRO A 111 16.20 6.86 5.39
N GLY A 112 15.38 7.57 6.16
CA GLY A 112 13.99 7.88 5.77
C GLY A 112 12.94 6.86 6.20
N ASP A 113 13.32 5.74 6.85
CA ASP A 113 12.34 4.79 7.41
C ASP A 113 11.47 5.40 8.50
N ASP A 114 11.88 6.55 9.04
CA ASP A 114 11.16 7.35 10.02
C ASP A 114 10.37 8.51 9.43
N ALA A 115 10.39 8.68 8.11
CA ALA A 115 9.64 9.73 7.47
C ALA A 115 8.16 9.70 7.89
N PRO A 116 7.52 10.88 8.01
CA PRO A 116 6.10 10.97 8.25
C PRO A 116 5.33 10.15 7.21
N ALA A 117 4.33 9.40 7.67
CA ALA A 117 3.56 8.52 6.82
C ALA A 117 2.06 8.71 7.06
N TRP A 118 1.25 8.34 6.09
CA TRP A 118 -0.21 8.33 6.19
C TRP A 118 -0.69 7.23 7.14
N PRO A 119 -1.80 7.43 7.87
CA PRO A 119 -2.47 6.33 8.55
C PRO A 119 -3.04 5.36 7.51
N ALA A 120 -2.87 4.08 7.75
CA ALA A 120 -3.38 3.02 6.88
C ALA A 120 -4.27 2.05 7.66
N LEU A 121 -4.92 1.13 6.95
CA LEU A 121 -5.72 0.08 7.56
C LEU A 121 -4.92 -0.71 8.60
N HIS A 122 -5.59 -1.25 9.59
CA HIS A 122 -5.00 -2.05 10.68
C HIS A 122 -3.95 -1.30 11.54
N GLY A 123 -3.99 0.04 11.54
CA GLY A 123 -3.03 0.86 12.27
C GLY A 123 -1.63 0.86 11.66
N TYR A 124 -1.48 0.48 10.41
CA TYR A 124 -0.23 0.58 9.68
C TYR A 124 0.06 2.03 9.29
N ARG A 125 1.30 2.29 8.89
CA ARG A 125 1.74 3.55 8.29
C ARG A 125 1.94 3.33 6.79
N MET A 126 1.57 4.31 5.96
CA MET A 126 1.68 4.19 4.52
C MET A 126 2.47 5.35 3.93
N ARG A 127 3.44 5.05 3.06
CA ARG A 127 4.11 6.03 2.21
C ARG A 127 3.61 5.90 0.78
N VAL A 128 3.38 7.02 0.12
CA VAL A 128 2.73 7.08 -1.19
C VAL A 128 3.59 7.85 -2.17
N TRP A 129 3.72 7.35 -3.39
CA TRP A 129 4.42 8.04 -4.48
C TRP A 129 3.51 8.21 -5.69
N LEU A 130 3.74 9.28 -6.42
CA LEU A 130 3.28 9.35 -7.80
C LEU A 130 4.12 8.39 -8.64
N ALA A 131 3.50 7.77 -9.63
CA ALA A 131 4.18 6.86 -10.54
C ALA A 131 3.57 6.94 -11.93
N GLU A 132 4.30 6.50 -12.94
CA GLU A 132 3.76 6.25 -14.28
C GLU A 132 4.33 4.93 -14.83
N PRO A 133 3.68 4.24 -15.77
CA PRO A 133 4.24 3.08 -16.41
C PRO A 133 5.63 3.37 -16.99
N ALA A 134 6.61 2.52 -16.71
CA ALA A 134 7.95 2.67 -17.26
C ALA A 134 7.97 2.52 -18.78
N ASP A 135 7.07 1.68 -19.31
CA ASP A 135 6.79 1.52 -20.72
C ASP A 135 5.30 1.71 -20.99
N PRO A 136 4.89 2.79 -21.68
CA PRO A 136 3.49 3.06 -21.99
C PRO A 136 2.82 1.97 -22.85
N ALA A 137 3.59 1.14 -23.56
CA ALA A 137 3.06 0.03 -24.34
C ALA A 137 2.65 -1.16 -23.48
N HIS A 138 3.13 -1.24 -22.24
CA HIS A 138 2.83 -2.31 -21.31
C HIS A 138 1.93 -1.81 -20.17
N GLY A 139 0.61 -2.02 -20.33
CA GLY A 139 -0.38 -1.68 -19.30
C GLY A 139 -0.39 -2.67 -18.14
N PRO A 140 -1.01 -2.28 -17.01
CA PRO A 140 -1.17 -3.14 -15.86
C PRO A 140 -2.05 -4.36 -16.19
N ARG A 141 -1.75 -5.49 -15.54
CA ARG A 141 -2.54 -6.71 -15.61
C ARG A 141 -3.01 -7.11 -14.23
N ARG A 142 -4.28 -7.40 -14.11
CA ARG A 142 -4.90 -7.78 -12.85
C ARG A 142 -4.31 -9.09 -12.31
N GLY A 143 -3.79 -9.04 -11.07
CA GLY A 143 -3.43 -10.20 -10.27
C GLY A 143 -4.60 -10.72 -9.43
N ALA A 144 -4.32 -11.59 -8.48
CA ALA A 144 -5.32 -12.21 -7.62
C ALA A 144 -5.88 -11.27 -6.54
N SER A 145 -5.13 -10.26 -6.14
CA SER A 145 -5.49 -9.32 -5.07
C SER A 145 -6.63 -8.37 -5.44
N HIS A 146 -6.85 -8.16 -6.73
CA HIS A 146 -7.81 -7.19 -7.24
C HIS A 146 -8.86 -7.86 -8.14
N GLU A 147 -10.10 -7.44 -8.03
CA GLU A 147 -11.16 -7.88 -8.94
C GLU A 147 -11.21 -7.04 -10.22
N GLN A 148 -10.76 -5.78 -10.15
CA GLN A 148 -10.74 -4.85 -11.27
C GLN A 148 -9.55 -3.89 -11.19
N LEU A 149 -8.99 -3.56 -12.35
CA LEU A 149 -8.10 -2.42 -12.56
C LEU A 149 -8.79 -1.45 -13.51
N HIS A 150 -8.90 -0.19 -13.13
CA HIS A 150 -9.63 0.83 -13.87
C HIS A 150 -8.80 2.11 -14.02
N TRP A 151 -8.61 2.56 -15.25
CA TRP A 151 -8.04 3.87 -15.55
C TRP A 151 -9.15 4.93 -15.52
N ALA A 152 -9.32 5.58 -14.38
CA ALA A 152 -10.31 6.65 -14.21
C ALA A 152 -9.74 7.99 -14.66
N GLY A 153 -10.55 8.83 -15.29
CA GLY A 153 -10.21 10.22 -15.52
C GLY A 153 -10.02 10.95 -14.18
N LEU A 154 -9.06 11.87 -14.08
CA LEU A 154 -8.75 12.56 -12.81
C LEU A 154 -9.97 13.27 -12.20
N GLY A 155 -10.93 13.72 -13.01
CA GLY A 155 -12.18 14.31 -12.54
C GLY A 155 -13.19 13.28 -12.00
N GLU A 156 -13.01 11.99 -12.28
CA GLU A 156 -13.92 10.90 -11.91
C GLU A 156 -13.44 10.11 -10.69
N VAL A 157 -12.16 10.22 -10.37
CA VAL A 157 -11.49 9.44 -9.31
C VAL A 157 -12.24 9.51 -7.98
N ASP A 158 -12.70 10.70 -7.58
CA ASP A 158 -13.38 10.88 -6.29
C ASP A 158 -14.78 10.26 -6.21
N ALA A 159 -15.40 9.99 -7.35
CA ALA A 159 -16.72 9.37 -7.40
C ALA A 159 -16.66 7.85 -7.16
N LEU A 160 -15.48 7.25 -7.19
CA LEU A 160 -15.29 5.83 -6.96
C LEU A 160 -15.41 5.48 -5.46
N PRO A 161 -15.89 4.29 -5.11
CA PRO A 161 -16.02 3.85 -3.72
C PRO A 161 -14.67 3.45 -3.12
N TRP A 162 -13.88 4.41 -2.71
CA TRP A 162 -12.56 4.21 -2.10
C TRP A 162 -12.62 3.61 -0.70
N LEU A 163 -11.54 2.96 -0.29
CA LEU A 163 -11.26 2.71 1.12
C LEU A 163 -11.11 4.04 1.87
N GLY A 164 -11.66 4.10 3.08
CA GLY A 164 -11.63 5.34 3.88
C GLY A 164 -10.22 5.86 4.16
N ALA A 165 -9.24 4.97 4.28
CA ALA A 165 -7.84 5.34 4.51
C ALA A 165 -7.21 6.09 3.32
N ASP A 166 -7.68 5.87 2.10
CA ASP A 166 -7.13 6.48 0.89
C ASP A 166 -7.74 7.86 0.58
N LEU A 167 -8.92 8.15 1.09
CA LEU A 167 -9.62 9.41 0.80
C LEU A 167 -8.80 10.68 1.09
N PRO A 168 -8.10 10.83 2.23
CA PRO A 168 -7.27 11.99 2.49
C PRO A 168 -6.10 12.10 1.51
N ILE A 169 -5.59 10.95 1.06
CA ILE A 169 -4.45 10.87 0.14
C ILE A 169 -4.85 11.39 -1.24
N LEU A 170 -6.06 11.05 -1.71
CA LEU A 170 -6.59 11.52 -3.00
C LEU A 170 -6.59 13.05 -3.10
N ALA A 171 -6.95 13.75 -2.02
CA ALA A 171 -6.92 15.21 -2.00
C ALA A 171 -5.50 15.76 -2.23
N SER A 172 -4.50 15.14 -1.61
CA SER A 172 -3.09 15.53 -1.77
C SER A 172 -2.53 15.15 -3.16
N ILE A 173 -2.90 14.00 -3.70
CA ILE A 173 -2.56 13.60 -5.08
C ILE A 173 -3.12 14.64 -6.05
N ARG A 174 -4.38 15.04 -5.88
CA ARG A 174 -5.00 16.05 -6.75
C ARG A 174 -4.30 17.40 -6.66
N ALA A 175 -3.90 17.83 -5.46
CA ALA A 175 -3.14 19.05 -5.30
C ALA A 175 -1.78 18.99 -6.01
N ALA A 176 -1.11 17.84 -5.96
CA ALA A 176 0.19 17.61 -6.59
C ALA A 176 0.11 17.47 -8.13
N THR A 177 -1.04 17.05 -8.67
CA THR A 177 -1.25 16.84 -10.12
C THR A 177 -1.91 18.02 -10.83
N ARG A 178 -2.28 19.08 -10.12
CA ARG A 178 -2.75 20.33 -10.73
C ARG A 178 -1.55 21.09 -11.29
N LEU A 179 -1.45 21.10 -12.59
CA LEU A 179 -0.57 21.96 -13.36
C LEU A 179 -1.30 23.23 -13.74
#